data_74e2ae2e33dc274b0271dee5e8c8f31d
#
_entry.id   74e2ae2e33dc274b0271dee5e8c8f31d
#
_cell.length_a   1.000
_cell.length_b   1.000
_cell.length_c   1.000
_cell.angle_alpha   90.00
_cell.angle_beta   90.00
_cell.angle_gamma   90.00
#
_symmetry.space_group_name_H-M   'P 1'
#
loop_
_entity.id
_entity.type
_entity.pdbx_description
1 polymer ?
#
loop_
_entity_poly.entity_id
_entity_poly.type
_entity_poly.pdbx_seq_one_letter_code
_entity_poly.pdbx_strand_id
1 'polypeptide(L)'
;MSDTGHGHISSTRNPRIRHALRLRQSAYRRAHRQTLAEGYREIEAVLRNGVPIQTVFVCEELLLSPEGTELAARLQSRTQTGGGRFHTVSRHVYGRLAMRASVGGLLVEIKPPVHSLRGLVPHPNERLVVLEDVDKPGNIGAVLRTMRAAGSGTLILATHGRGGTDLMNPNVIRASVGLCFDLRCVEAPVEEVVGWLNRQQCTVLAVSPEGRSLYSTDGLPGTVACVFGSEATGLSPIWRDVAHAVAAIPMTPGMDSLNLSVSVAVVLYELLRRGLSEPN
;
A
#
# COMPACT_ATOMS: atom_id res chain seq x y z
N MET A 1 -35.13 3.68 -17.70
CA MET A 1 -34.80 2.25 -17.80
C MET A 1 -33.91 1.94 -16.60
N SER A 2 -34.46 1.26 -15.60
CA SER A 2 -33.76 0.84 -14.39
C SER A 2 -32.69 -0.17 -14.80
N ASP A 3 -31.44 0.22 -14.66
CA ASP A 3 -30.25 -0.62 -14.89
C ASP A 3 -30.21 -1.67 -13.78
N THR A 4 -30.81 -2.83 -14.02
CA THR A 4 -30.70 -4.00 -13.13
C THR A 4 -29.23 -4.38 -13.05
N GLY A 5 -28.63 -4.24 -11.86
CA GLY A 5 -27.19 -4.28 -11.58
C GLY A 5 -26.42 -5.55 -11.94
N HIS A 6 -26.99 -6.43 -12.76
CA HIS A 6 -26.40 -7.69 -13.19
C HIS A 6 -26.56 -7.85 -14.71
N GLY A 7 -25.50 -8.23 -15.41
CA GLY A 7 -25.54 -8.45 -16.86
C GLY A 7 -24.19 -8.84 -17.44
N HIS A 8 -24.22 -9.44 -18.63
CA HIS A 8 -23.01 -9.79 -19.39
C HIS A 8 -22.52 -8.60 -20.21
N ILE A 9 -21.23 -8.25 -20.09
CA ILE A 9 -20.59 -7.16 -20.84
C ILE A 9 -19.58 -7.72 -21.84
N SER A 10 -19.87 -7.60 -23.12
CA SER A 10 -18.98 -8.04 -24.22
C SER A 10 -18.28 -6.88 -24.95
N SER A 11 -18.62 -5.63 -24.63
CA SER A 11 -18.04 -4.47 -25.31
C SER A 11 -17.15 -3.64 -24.39
N THR A 12 -15.93 -3.34 -24.85
CA THR A 12 -15.00 -2.41 -24.18
C THR A 12 -15.49 -0.95 -24.23
N ARG A 13 -16.51 -0.63 -25.05
CA ARG A 13 -17.13 0.70 -25.09
C ARG A 13 -18.17 0.91 -23.98
N ASN A 14 -18.53 -0.15 -23.23
CA ASN A 14 -19.44 -0.04 -22.11
C ASN A 14 -18.94 1.03 -21.12
N PRO A 15 -19.78 1.95 -20.64
CA PRO A 15 -19.39 3.03 -19.73
C PRO A 15 -18.70 2.53 -18.45
N ARG A 16 -19.11 1.39 -17.90
CA ARG A 16 -18.50 0.78 -16.70
C ARG A 16 -17.07 0.30 -16.96
N ILE A 17 -16.86 -0.33 -18.12
CA ILE A 17 -15.51 -0.77 -18.54
C ILE A 17 -14.60 0.44 -18.74
N ARG A 18 -15.10 1.49 -19.36
CA ARG A 18 -14.34 2.74 -19.55
C ARG A 18 -14.02 3.41 -18.22
N HIS A 19 -14.95 3.40 -17.26
CA HIS A 19 -14.71 3.89 -15.91
C HIS A 19 -13.59 3.09 -15.22
N ALA A 20 -13.72 1.76 -15.17
CA ALA A 20 -12.71 0.89 -14.57
C ALA A 20 -11.32 1.08 -15.21
N LEU A 21 -11.23 1.19 -16.53
CA LEU A 21 -9.96 1.47 -17.23
C LEU A 21 -9.35 2.81 -16.83
N ARG A 22 -10.16 3.85 -16.61
CA ARG A 22 -9.68 5.17 -16.16
C ARG A 22 -9.17 5.17 -14.72
N LEU A 23 -9.61 4.23 -13.88
CA LEU A 23 -9.08 4.08 -12.51
C LEU A 23 -7.60 3.66 -12.47
N ARG A 24 -7.00 3.31 -13.60
CA ARG A 24 -5.54 3.15 -13.71
C ARG A 24 -4.78 4.48 -13.59
N GLN A 25 -5.45 5.59 -13.84
CA GLN A 25 -4.88 6.95 -13.75
C GLN A 25 -5.03 7.49 -12.33
N SER A 26 -3.94 7.95 -11.71
CA SER A 26 -3.91 8.44 -10.33
C SER A 26 -4.91 9.58 -10.08
N ALA A 27 -4.92 10.60 -10.94
CA ALA A 27 -5.84 11.74 -10.82
C ALA A 27 -7.31 11.28 -10.82
N TYR A 28 -7.65 10.29 -11.67
CA TYR A 28 -9.00 9.77 -11.76
C TYR A 28 -9.39 8.95 -10.51
N ARG A 29 -8.47 8.12 -9.98
CA ARG A 29 -8.68 7.41 -8.70
C ARG A 29 -8.96 8.36 -7.56
N ARG A 30 -8.12 9.40 -7.42
CA ARG A 30 -8.27 10.42 -6.36
C ARG A 30 -9.60 11.14 -6.45
N ALA A 31 -10.01 11.59 -7.66
CA ALA A 31 -11.28 12.28 -7.87
C ALA A 31 -12.51 11.42 -7.51
N HIS A 32 -12.46 10.10 -7.78
CA HIS A 32 -13.57 9.18 -7.52
C HIS A 32 -13.44 8.45 -6.17
N ARG A 33 -12.27 8.51 -5.51
CA ARG A 33 -11.94 7.73 -4.31
C ARG A 33 -12.19 6.23 -4.52
N GLN A 34 -11.80 5.74 -5.69
CA GLN A 34 -12.02 4.36 -6.11
C GLN A 34 -10.75 3.81 -6.73
N THR A 35 -10.58 2.49 -6.66
CA THR A 35 -9.47 1.79 -7.30
C THR A 35 -9.89 0.39 -7.73
N LEU A 36 -8.94 -0.34 -8.32
CA LEU A 36 -9.11 -1.72 -8.77
C LEU A 36 -8.25 -2.65 -7.92
N ALA A 37 -8.81 -3.79 -7.54
CA ALA A 37 -8.05 -4.92 -7.00
C ALA A 37 -8.25 -6.14 -7.91
N GLU A 38 -7.15 -6.82 -8.23
CA GLU A 38 -7.07 -7.97 -9.10
C GLU A 38 -6.23 -9.05 -8.43
N GLY A 39 -6.67 -10.30 -8.52
CA GLY A 39 -6.02 -11.45 -7.89
C GLY A 39 -6.75 -11.93 -6.65
N TYR A 40 -6.71 -13.24 -6.42
CA TYR A 40 -7.50 -13.88 -5.36
C TYR A 40 -7.09 -13.40 -3.97
N ARG A 41 -5.79 -13.28 -3.70
CA ARG A 41 -5.28 -12.84 -2.40
C ARG A 41 -5.64 -11.39 -2.09
N GLU A 42 -5.55 -10.53 -3.09
CA GLU A 42 -5.89 -9.11 -2.99
C GLU A 42 -7.39 -8.93 -2.74
N ILE A 43 -8.23 -9.69 -3.45
CA ILE A 43 -9.68 -9.67 -3.28
C ILE A 43 -10.08 -10.28 -1.93
N GLU A 44 -9.41 -11.33 -1.47
CA GLU A 44 -9.61 -11.85 -0.11
C GLU A 44 -9.28 -10.80 0.96
N ALA A 45 -8.20 -10.03 0.77
CA ALA A 45 -7.88 -8.92 1.68
C ALA A 45 -8.96 -7.83 1.67
N VAL A 46 -9.53 -7.50 0.51
CA VAL A 46 -10.67 -6.59 0.37
C VAL A 46 -11.87 -7.09 1.19
N LEU A 47 -12.23 -8.37 1.06
CA LEU A 47 -13.36 -8.97 1.77
C LEU A 47 -13.12 -9.03 3.28
N ARG A 48 -11.94 -9.50 3.71
CA ARG A 48 -11.55 -9.63 5.12
C ARG A 48 -11.59 -8.30 5.86
N ASN A 49 -11.18 -7.22 5.19
CA ASN A 49 -11.16 -5.88 5.77
C ASN A 49 -12.47 -5.09 5.55
N GLY A 50 -13.50 -5.73 5.02
CA GLY A 50 -14.80 -5.09 4.82
C GLY A 50 -14.77 -3.90 3.85
N VAL A 51 -13.77 -3.82 2.96
CA VAL A 51 -13.64 -2.72 1.99
C VAL A 51 -14.86 -2.69 1.08
N PRO A 52 -15.55 -1.55 0.91
CA PRO A 52 -16.73 -1.45 0.08
C PRO A 52 -16.45 -1.78 -1.40
N ILE A 53 -17.18 -2.79 -1.91
CA ILE A 53 -17.09 -3.21 -3.31
C ILE A 53 -18.16 -2.49 -4.11
N GLN A 54 -17.76 -1.79 -5.18
CA GLN A 54 -18.65 -1.04 -6.07
C GLN A 54 -19.10 -1.90 -7.26
N THR A 55 -18.16 -2.60 -7.88
CA THR A 55 -18.41 -3.44 -9.05
C THR A 55 -17.49 -4.65 -9.04
N VAL A 56 -18.03 -5.80 -9.36
CA VAL A 56 -17.31 -7.06 -9.61
C VAL A 56 -17.37 -7.36 -11.10
N PHE A 57 -16.22 -7.66 -11.69
CA PHE A 57 -16.09 -8.15 -13.06
C PHE A 57 -15.55 -9.58 -13.04
N VAL A 58 -16.30 -10.50 -13.60
CA VAL A 58 -15.97 -11.93 -13.63
C VAL A 58 -15.87 -12.41 -15.07
N CYS A 59 -14.77 -13.01 -15.43
CA CYS A 59 -14.62 -13.77 -16.67
C CYS A 59 -14.68 -15.27 -16.34
N GLU A 60 -15.84 -15.88 -16.51
CA GLU A 60 -16.08 -17.29 -16.15
C GLU A 60 -15.15 -18.24 -16.88
N GLU A 61 -14.80 -17.93 -18.13
CA GLU A 61 -13.84 -18.71 -18.95
C GLU A 61 -12.42 -18.78 -18.32
N LEU A 62 -12.09 -17.87 -17.41
CA LEU A 62 -10.79 -17.78 -16.72
C LEU A 62 -10.83 -18.24 -15.28
N LEU A 63 -12.01 -18.61 -14.76
CA LEU A 63 -12.16 -19.21 -13.43
C LEU A 63 -11.82 -20.70 -13.49
N LEU A 64 -10.54 -21.01 -13.59
CA LEU A 64 -10.07 -22.39 -13.80
C LEU A 64 -9.86 -23.17 -12.49
N SER A 65 -9.98 -22.51 -11.33
CA SER A 65 -9.77 -23.14 -10.03
C SER A 65 -11.03 -23.14 -9.16
N PRO A 66 -11.22 -24.15 -8.29
CA PRO A 66 -12.30 -24.15 -7.31
C PRO A 66 -12.28 -22.91 -6.41
N GLU A 67 -11.09 -22.46 -5.98
CA GLU A 67 -10.89 -21.25 -5.18
C GLU A 67 -11.47 -20.01 -5.88
N GLY A 68 -11.19 -19.84 -7.19
CA GLY A 68 -11.73 -18.72 -7.96
C GLY A 68 -13.25 -18.75 -8.08
N THR A 69 -13.84 -19.92 -8.27
CA THR A 69 -15.30 -20.12 -8.35
C THR A 69 -15.97 -19.80 -7.02
N GLU A 70 -15.41 -20.28 -5.92
CA GLU A 70 -15.91 -19.99 -4.57
C GLU A 70 -15.83 -18.48 -4.26
N LEU A 71 -14.69 -17.86 -4.58
CA LEU A 71 -14.50 -16.42 -4.38
C LEU A 71 -15.50 -15.59 -5.21
N ALA A 72 -15.78 -15.99 -6.47
CA ALA A 72 -16.80 -15.36 -7.30
C ALA A 72 -18.19 -15.45 -6.69
N ALA A 73 -18.58 -16.60 -6.14
CA ALA A 73 -19.86 -16.79 -5.47
C ALA A 73 -19.99 -15.91 -4.21
N ARG A 74 -18.93 -15.82 -3.40
CA ARG A 74 -18.88 -14.93 -2.23
C ARG A 74 -18.98 -13.45 -2.61
N LEU A 75 -18.31 -13.03 -3.70
CA LEU A 75 -18.42 -11.68 -4.24
C LEU A 75 -19.83 -11.37 -4.74
N GLN A 76 -20.48 -12.32 -5.41
CA GLN A 76 -21.87 -12.18 -5.86
C GLN A 76 -22.83 -11.96 -4.69
N SER A 77 -22.75 -12.81 -3.66
CA SER A 77 -23.53 -12.66 -2.43
C SER A 77 -23.27 -11.30 -1.75
N ARG A 78 -21.99 -10.88 -1.66
CA ARG A 78 -21.60 -9.61 -1.05
C ARG A 78 -22.16 -8.40 -1.78
N THR A 79 -22.21 -8.43 -3.12
CA THR A 79 -22.76 -7.32 -3.91
C THR A 79 -24.29 -7.25 -3.78
N GLN A 80 -24.99 -8.37 -3.65
CA GLN A 80 -26.43 -8.41 -3.44
C GLN A 80 -26.84 -7.77 -2.12
N THR A 81 -26.06 -8.00 -1.06
CA THR A 81 -26.35 -7.45 0.28
C THR A 81 -25.80 -6.06 0.50
N GLY A 82 -24.70 -5.71 -0.16
CA GLY A 82 -23.94 -4.46 0.05
C GLY A 82 -24.19 -3.35 -0.98
N GLY A 83 -25.11 -3.53 -1.94
CA GLY A 83 -25.44 -2.50 -2.95
C GLY A 83 -24.44 -2.35 -4.09
N GLY A 84 -23.48 -3.28 -4.23
CA GLY A 84 -22.53 -3.34 -5.35
C GLY A 84 -23.17 -3.95 -6.61
N ARG A 85 -22.41 -3.94 -7.71
CA ARG A 85 -22.82 -4.54 -8.99
C ARG A 85 -21.96 -5.75 -9.30
N PHE A 86 -22.56 -6.75 -9.95
CA PHE A 86 -21.87 -7.96 -10.38
C PHE A 86 -22.09 -8.16 -11.88
N HIS A 87 -21.00 -8.20 -12.66
CA HIS A 87 -21.04 -8.38 -14.11
C HIS A 87 -20.16 -9.54 -14.55
N THR A 88 -20.71 -10.41 -15.37
CA THR A 88 -19.90 -11.30 -16.18
C THR A 88 -19.35 -10.53 -17.38
N VAL A 89 -18.11 -10.81 -17.77
CA VAL A 89 -17.48 -10.15 -18.89
C VAL A 89 -16.85 -11.17 -19.84
N SER A 90 -16.84 -10.86 -21.14
CA SER A 90 -16.13 -11.70 -22.12
C SER A 90 -14.61 -11.69 -21.86
N ARG A 91 -13.92 -12.74 -22.30
CA ARG A 91 -12.45 -12.86 -22.22
C ARG A 91 -11.75 -11.64 -22.85
N HIS A 92 -12.28 -11.13 -23.97
CA HIS A 92 -11.75 -9.93 -24.62
C HIS A 92 -11.84 -8.69 -23.71
N VAL A 93 -12.99 -8.47 -23.07
CA VAL A 93 -13.19 -7.34 -22.13
C VAL A 93 -12.30 -7.51 -20.91
N TYR A 94 -12.28 -8.71 -20.33
CA TYR A 94 -11.42 -8.98 -19.17
C TYR A 94 -9.93 -8.74 -19.48
N GLY A 95 -9.44 -9.18 -20.63
CA GLY A 95 -8.07 -8.95 -21.05
C GLY A 95 -7.69 -7.45 -21.17
N ARG A 96 -8.69 -6.58 -21.42
CA ARG A 96 -8.48 -5.11 -21.40
C ARG A 96 -8.50 -4.56 -19.98
N LEU A 97 -9.31 -5.14 -19.08
CA LEU A 97 -9.41 -4.75 -17.67
C LEU A 97 -8.24 -5.26 -16.85
N ALA A 98 -7.77 -6.45 -17.11
CA ALA A 98 -6.68 -7.10 -16.38
C ALA A 98 -5.38 -6.30 -16.51
N MET A 99 -4.65 -6.19 -15.41
CA MET A 99 -3.34 -5.56 -15.36
C MET A 99 -2.22 -6.52 -15.76
N ARG A 100 -2.51 -7.82 -15.80
CA ARG A 100 -1.64 -8.90 -16.28
C ARG A 100 -2.42 -9.90 -17.13
N ALA A 101 -1.72 -10.56 -18.05
CA ALA A 101 -2.31 -11.51 -18.98
C ALA A 101 -2.83 -12.83 -18.35
N SER A 102 -2.55 -13.11 -17.08
CA SER A 102 -2.74 -14.42 -16.46
C SER A 102 -3.42 -14.40 -15.09
N VAL A 103 -4.41 -13.54 -14.88
CA VAL A 103 -5.02 -13.44 -13.55
C VAL A 103 -6.43 -14.00 -13.58
N GLY A 104 -6.66 -15.03 -12.82
CA GLY A 104 -7.83 -15.82 -12.45
C GLY A 104 -9.26 -15.33 -12.69
N GLY A 105 -9.50 -14.46 -13.66
CA GLY A 105 -10.86 -14.11 -14.09
C GLY A 105 -11.65 -13.18 -13.14
N LEU A 106 -11.04 -12.68 -12.07
CA LEU A 106 -11.69 -11.80 -11.08
C LEU A 106 -11.01 -10.45 -10.98
N LEU A 107 -11.80 -9.38 -11.06
CA LEU A 107 -11.38 -8.00 -10.81
C LEU A 107 -12.51 -7.27 -10.08
N VAL A 108 -12.16 -6.52 -9.05
CA VAL A 108 -13.13 -5.72 -8.29
C VAL A 108 -12.78 -4.24 -8.31
N GLU A 109 -13.79 -3.41 -8.48
CA GLU A 109 -13.74 -1.98 -8.21
C GLU A 109 -14.16 -1.74 -6.77
N ILE A 110 -13.31 -1.06 -6.02
CA ILE A 110 -13.48 -0.85 -4.59
C ILE A 110 -13.38 0.63 -4.22
N LYS A 111 -13.96 0.98 -3.08
CA LYS A 111 -13.85 2.30 -2.46
C LYS A 111 -13.18 2.16 -1.09
N PRO A 112 -11.83 2.12 -1.03
CA PRO A 112 -11.13 1.96 0.23
C PRO A 112 -11.37 3.12 1.18
N PRO A 113 -11.33 2.89 2.50
CA PRO A 113 -11.36 3.98 3.47
C PRO A 113 -10.13 4.87 3.29
N VAL A 114 -10.31 6.17 3.48
CA VAL A 114 -9.22 7.14 3.50
C VAL A 114 -8.81 7.34 4.95
N HIS A 115 -7.59 6.96 5.28
CA HIS A 115 -7.00 7.25 6.58
C HIS A 115 -6.32 8.63 6.55
N SER A 116 -6.29 9.30 7.68
CA SER A 116 -5.61 10.60 7.85
C SER A 116 -4.77 10.61 9.11
N LEU A 117 -3.76 11.46 9.16
CA LEU A 117 -2.93 11.65 10.35
C LEU A 117 -3.74 12.09 11.58
N ARG A 118 -4.84 12.81 11.37
CA ARG A 118 -5.68 13.34 12.46
C ARG A 118 -6.27 12.26 13.37
N GLY A 119 -6.62 11.10 12.80
CA GLY A 119 -7.19 9.97 13.57
C GLY A 119 -6.17 8.89 13.89
N LEU A 120 -4.91 9.07 13.49
CA LEU A 120 -3.87 8.07 13.67
C LEU A 120 -3.16 8.28 15.02
N VAL A 121 -3.21 7.25 15.87
CA VAL A 121 -2.47 7.19 17.13
C VAL A 121 -1.54 5.97 17.05
N PRO A 122 -0.22 6.14 17.17
CA PRO A 122 0.71 5.03 17.18
C PRO A 122 0.48 4.13 18.39
N HIS A 123 0.77 2.82 18.25
CA HIS A 123 0.84 1.97 19.43
C HIS A 123 2.10 2.26 20.25
N PRO A 124 2.07 2.05 21.57
CA PRO A 124 3.27 2.17 22.38
C PRO A 124 4.42 1.30 21.83
N ASN A 125 5.62 1.85 21.74
CA ASN A 125 6.82 1.20 21.23
C ASN A 125 6.70 0.69 19.77
N GLU A 126 5.79 1.23 18.99
CA GLU A 126 5.66 0.87 17.58
C GLU A 126 6.88 1.31 16.77
N ARG A 127 7.23 0.50 15.78
CA ARG A 127 8.19 0.84 14.72
C ARG A 127 7.40 1.18 13.47
N LEU A 128 7.12 2.47 13.23
CA LEU A 128 6.41 2.92 12.04
C LEU A 128 7.40 3.29 10.92
N VAL A 129 6.93 3.22 9.68
CA VAL A 129 7.73 3.53 8.50
C VAL A 129 7.18 4.77 7.83
N VAL A 130 8.07 5.72 7.52
CA VAL A 130 7.77 6.89 6.70
C VAL A 130 8.57 6.78 5.40
N LEU A 131 7.90 6.87 4.27
CA LEU A 131 8.51 6.86 2.94
C LEU A 131 8.27 8.22 2.28
N GLU A 132 9.32 8.93 1.91
CA GLU A 132 9.26 10.24 1.27
C GLU A 132 9.35 10.10 -0.25
N ASP A 133 8.34 10.63 -0.96
CA ASP A 133 8.24 10.72 -2.43
C ASP A 133 8.64 9.44 -3.19
N VAL A 134 8.13 8.30 -2.77
CA VAL A 134 8.45 7.00 -3.39
C VAL A 134 7.64 6.78 -4.65
N ASP A 135 8.31 6.56 -5.79
CA ASP A 135 7.69 6.43 -7.11
C ASP A 135 7.31 5.00 -7.50
N LYS A 136 8.05 3.99 -7.01
CA LYS A 136 7.88 2.60 -7.45
C LYS A 136 6.84 1.85 -6.62
N PRO A 137 5.68 1.48 -7.21
CA PRO A 137 4.64 0.73 -6.51
C PRO A 137 5.14 -0.60 -5.92
N GLY A 138 6.08 -1.24 -6.62
CA GLY A 138 6.69 -2.49 -6.18
C GLY A 138 7.44 -2.36 -4.86
N ASN A 139 8.15 -1.24 -4.64
CA ASN A 139 8.86 -0.98 -3.39
C ASN A 139 7.89 -0.77 -2.24
N ILE A 140 6.84 0.02 -2.43
CA ILE A 140 5.80 0.20 -1.40
C ILE A 140 5.17 -1.15 -1.03
N GLY A 141 4.83 -1.97 -2.03
CA GLY A 141 4.27 -3.30 -1.78
C GLY A 141 5.22 -4.24 -1.02
N ALA A 142 6.51 -4.23 -1.36
CA ALA A 142 7.53 -5.01 -0.66
C ALA A 142 7.74 -4.51 0.78
N VAL A 143 7.74 -3.18 0.98
CA VAL A 143 7.80 -2.56 2.33
C VAL A 143 6.62 -3.01 3.18
N LEU A 144 5.39 -2.95 2.69
CA LEU A 144 4.20 -3.40 3.42
C LEU A 144 4.30 -4.88 3.86
N ARG A 145 4.86 -5.74 3.00
CA ARG A 145 5.11 -7.14 3.35
C ARG A 145 6.16 -7.30 4.45
N THR A 146 7.25 -6.56 4.37
CA THR A 146 8.30 -6.52 5.39
C THR A 146 7.76 -6.00 6.72
N MET A 147 7.01 -4.90 6.70
CA MET A 147 6.38 -4.33 7.88
C MET A 147 5.47 -5.34 8.59
N ARG A 148 4.61 -6.01 7.83
CA ARG A 148 3.72 -7.05 8.39
C ARG A 148 4.51 -8.19 9.04
N ALA A 149 5.62 -8.62 8.42
CA ALA A 149 6.48 -9.67 8.94
C ALA A 149 7.27 -9.23 10.18
N ALA A 150 7.70 -7.97 10.25
CA ALA A 150 8.44 -7.41 11.38
C ALA A 150 7.56 -6.86 12.52
N GLY A 151 6.22 -6.98 12.41
CA GLY A 151 5.29 -6.49 13.42
C GLY A 151 5.08 -4.97 13.42
N SER A 152 5.48 -4.26 12.36
CA SER A 152 5.22 -2.83 12.14
C SER A 152 3.83 -2.62 11.55
N GLY A 153 3.02 -1.74 12.13
CA GLY A 153 1.60 -1.58 11.77
C GLY A 153 1.27 -0.31 10.97
N THR A 154 2.14 0.70 10.95
CA THR A 154 1.84 2.02 10.37
C THR A 154 2.82 2.41 9.26
N LEU A 155 2.30 2.66 8.06
CA LEU A 155 3.01 3.25 6.93
C LEU A 155 2.50 4.66 6.67
N ILE A 156 3.40 5.62 6.55
CA ILE A 156 3.10 6.98 6.11
C ILE A 156 3.85 7.26 4.81
N LEU A 157 3.12 7.60 3.74
CA LEU A 157 3.71 8.17 2.54
C LEU A 157 3.72 9.69 2.70
N ALA A 158 4.90 10.24 2.91
CA ALA A 158 5.13 11.67 3.01
C ALA A 158 5.42 12.23 1.62
N THR A 159 4.71 13.29 1.19
CA THR A 159 4.85 13.82 -0.17
C THR A 159 4.99 15.33 -0.20
N HIS A 160 5.82 15.81 -1.13
CA HIS A 160 5.91 17.22 -1.49
C HIS A 160 4.89 17.62 -2.57
N GLY A 161 3.99 16.74 -2.98
CA GLY A 161 2.96 17.01 -4.00
C GLY A 161 3.47 17.04 -5.44
N ARG A 162 4.73 16.68 -5.67
CA ARG A 162 5.38 16.76 -7.00
C ARG A 162 5.35 15.45 -7.79
N GLY A 163 4.69 14.41 -7.29
CA GLY A 163 4.69 13.08 -7.88
C GLY A 163 4.52 12.00 -6.82
N GLY A 164 5.04 10.83 -7.12
CA GLY A 164 4.97 9.68 -6.23
C GLY A 164 3.81 8.75 -6.55
N THR A 165 3.92 7.55 -6.06
CA THR A 165 2.89 6.52 -6.18
C THR A 165 1.91 6.64 -5.02
N ASP A 166 0.61 6.67 -5.32
CA ASP A 166 -0.44 6.64 -4.31
C ASP A 166 -0.68 5.22 -3.77
N LEU A 167 -1.12 5.12 -2.51
CA LEU A 167 -1.46 3.86 -1.84
C LEU A 167 -2.55 3.08 -2.55
N MET A 168 -3.45 3.79 -3.25
CA MET A 168 -4.57 3.21 -3.99
C MET A 168 -4.18 2.80 -5.41
N ASN A 169 -2.90 2.87 -5.77
CA ASN A 169 -2.42 2.34 -7.05
C ASN A 169 -2.63 0.82 -7.08
N PRO A 170 -3.34 0.27 -8.09
CA PRO A 170 -3.57 -1.17 -8.20
C PRO A 170 -2.29 -2.01 -8.17
N ASN A 171 -1.16 -1.44 -8.60
CA ASN A 171 0.13 -2.12 -8.52
C ASN A 171 0.69 -2.18 -7.09
N VAL A 172 0.38 -1.21 -6.21
CA VAL A 172 0.70 -1.28 -4.77
C VAL A 172 -0.15 -2.37 -4.12
N ILE A 173 -1.46 -2.38 -4.37
CA ILE A 173 -2.39 -3.39 -3.84
C ILE A 173 -1.89 -4.79 -4.18
N ARG A 174 -1.52 -5.01 -5.44
CA ARG A 174 -1.00 -6.28 -5.91
C ARG A 174 0.36 -6.62 -5.31
N ALA A 175 1.34 -5.71 -5.34
CA ALA A 175 2.69 -5.96 -4.84
C ALA A 175 2.70 -6.23 -3.33
N SER A 176 1.76 -5.64 -2.59
CA SER A 176 1.54 -5.90 -1.17
C SER A 176 0.67 -7.12 -0.88
N VAL A 177 0.09 -7.78 -1.90
CA VAL A 177 -0.88 -8.87 -1.73
C VAL A 177 -2.09 -8.42 -0.88
N GLY A 178 -2.51 -7.15 -1.05
CA GLY A 178 -3.62 -6.55 -0.31
C GLY A 178 -3.30 -6.08 1.12
N LEU A 179 -2.04 -6.18 1.59
CA LEU A 179 -1.66 -5.74 2.94
C LEU A 179 -1.85 -4.24 3.19
N CYS A 180 -1.96 -3.44 2.13
CA CYS A 180 -2.35 -2.03 2.26
C CYS A 180 -3.74 -1.82 2.90
N PHE A 181 -4.58 -2.87 2.97
CA PHE A 181 -5.86 -2.86 3.67
C PHE A 181 -5.77 -3.39 5.10
N ASP A 182 -4.75 -4.19 5.42
CA ASP A 182 -4.53 -4.75 6.75
C ASP A 182 -3.75 -3.81 7.67
N LEU A 183 -2.90 -2.94 7.10
CA LEU A 183 -2.03 -2.02 7.83
C LEU A 183 -2.63 -0.60 7.81
N ARG A 184 -2.23 0.20 8.79
CA ARG A 184 -2.62 1.62 8.87
C ARG A 184 -1.76 2.43 7.89
N CYS A 185 -2.29 2.71 6.71
CA CYS A 185 -1.59 3.39 5.64
C CYS A 185 -2.16 4.80 5.45
N VAL A 186 -1.31 5.83 5.50
CA VAL A 186 -1.69 7.25 5.37
C VAL A 186 -0.82 7.92 4.32
N GLU A 187 -1.40 8.83 3.54
CA GLU A 187 -0.68 9.78 2.68
C GLU A 187 -0.88 11.19 3.24
N ALA A 188 0.21 11.96 3.38
CA ALA A 188 0.14 13.34 3.84
C ALA A 188 1.33 14.19 3.34
N PRO A 189 1.20 15.52 3.30
CA PRO A 189 2.33 16.42 3.08
C PRO A 189 3.44 16.23 4.12
N VAL A 190 4.70 16.38 3.70
CA VAL A 190 5.87 16.17 4.57
C VAL A 190 5.77 17.01 5.84
N GLU A 191 5.39 18.27 5.72
CA GLU A 191 5.29 19.21 6.85
C GLU A 191 4.22 18.76 7.86
N GLU A 192 3.10 18.20 7.38
CA GLU A 192 2.05 17.64 8.24
C GLU A 192 2.53 16.40 8.98
N VAL A 193 3.31 15.54 8.29
CA VAL A 193 3.91 14.33 8.89
C VAL A 193 4.88 14.72 9.99
N VAL A 194 5.79 15.66 9.74
CA VAL A 194 6.74 16.17 10.74
C VAL A 194 6.00 16.73 11.97
N GLY A 195 4.98 17.59 11.75
CA GLY A 195 4.17 18.12 12.83
C GLY A 195 3.41 17.03 13.61
N TRP A 196 2.96 15.99 12.93
CA TRP A 196 2.29 14.86 13.57
C TRP A 196 3.27 14.02 14.41
N LEU A 197 4.46 13.68 13.88
CA LEU A 197 5.50 12.94 14.62
C LEU A 197 5.88 13.65 15.92
N ASN A 198 6.06 14.97 15.86
CA ASN A 198 6.35 15.79 17.04
C ASN A 198 5.21 15.72 18.09
N ARG A 199 3.95 15.88 17.67
CA ARG A 199 2.79 15.78 18.57
C ARG A 199 2.64 14.41 19.21
N GLN A 200 2.99 13.34 18.47
CA GLN A 200 2.97 11.97 18.98
C GLN A 200 4.22 11.58 19.76
N GLN A 201 5.17 12.51 19.93
CA GLN A 201 6.45 12.27 20.62
C GLN A 201 7.21 11.06 20.06
N CYS A 202 7.18 10.88 18.73
CA CYS A 202 7.90 9.81 18.07
C CYS A 202 9.39 10.11 18.02
N THR A 203 10.21 9.11 18.31
CA THR A 203 11.66 9.17 18.03
C THR A 203 11.88 9.03 16.53
N VAL A 204 12.42 10.05 15.87
CA VAL A 204 12.65 10.04 14.41
C VAL A 204 14.03 9.50 14.10
N LEU A 205 14.08 8.38 13.39
CA LEU A 205 15.30 7.76 12.85
C LEU A 205 15.34 8.01 11.33
N ALA A 206 16.15 8.96 10.90
CA ALA A 206 16.39 9.21 9.48
C ALA A 206 17.41 8.22 8.94
N VAL A 207 17.09 7.52 7.85
CA VAL A 207 17.99 6.53 7.24
C VAL A 207 18.63 7.13 5.99
N SER A 208 19.95 7.38 6.09
CA SER A 208 20.74 8.01 5.02
C SER A 208 22.16 7.44 5.00
N PRO A 209 22.81 7.31 3.83
CA PRO A 209 24.21 6.85 3.73
C PRO A 209 25.20 7.72 4.53
N GLU A 210 24.85 8.97 4.81
CA GLU A 210 25.70 9.93 5.53
C GLU A 210 25.59 9.77 7.07
N GLY A 211 24.73 8.87 7.55
CA GLY A 211 24.51 8.64 8.98
C GLY A 211 25.62 7.84 9.64
N ARG A 212 25.49 7.69 10.98
CA ARG A 212 26.32 6.74 11.73
C ARG A 212 25.85 5.32 11.43
N SER A 213 26.71 4.33 11.66
CA SER A 213 26.31 2.94 11.48
C SER A 213 25.01 2.64 12.25
N LEU A 214 24.05 2.03 11.56
CA LEU A 214 22.80 1.57 12.17
C LEU A 214 23.07 0.68 13.41
N TYR A 215 24.11 -0.14 13.32
CA TYR A 215 24.44 -1.12 14.38
C TYR A 215 25.05 -0.48 15.64
N SER A 216 25.53 0.78 15.55
CA SER A 216 26.03 1.56 16.68
C SER A 216 25.14 2.76 17.04
N THR A 217 23.91 2.80 16.50
CA THR A 217 22.94 3.85 16.80
C THR A 217 22.11 3.40 18.01
N ASP A 218 22.38 3.98 19.17
CA ASP A 218 21.67 3.69 20.44
C ASP A 218 20.62 4.79 20.75
N GLY A 219 19.84 4.58 21.83
CA GLY A 219 18.95 5.60 22.36
C GLY A 219 17.74 5.92 21.47
N LEU A 220 17.05 4.91 20.96
CA LEU A 220 15.80 5.04 20.22
C LEU A 220 14.59 4.63 21.09
N PRO A 221 14.22 5.45 22.11
CA PRO A 221 13.17 5.09 23.07
C PRO A 221 11.77 5.22 22.45
N GLY A 222 10.82 4.47 23.00
CA GLY A 222 9.41 4.59 22.68
C GLY A 222 9.05 4.23 21.23
N THR A 223 8.12 4.98 20.68
CA THR A 223 7.68 4.82 19.29
C THR A 223 8.70 5.41 18.34
N VAL A 224 9.21 4.59 17.41
CA VAL A 224 10.25 5.00 16.45
C VAL A 224 9.68 5.14 15.05
N ALA A 225 9.84 6.32 14.44
CA ALA A 225 9.55 6.58 13.04
C ALA A 225 10.81 6.40 12.19
N CYS A 226 10.89 5.31 11.43
CA CYS A 226 11.96 5.04 10.49
C CYS A 226 11.67 5.76 9.17
N VAL A 227 12.45 6.77 8.84
CA VAL A 227 12.21 7.64 7.67
C VAL A 227 13.19 7.32 6.56
N PHE A 228 12.66 7.06 5.36
CA PHE A 228 13.42 6.71 4.16
C PHE A 228 13.06 7.65 3.02
N GLY A 229 14.05 8.17 2.33
CA GLY A 229 13.89 9.01 1.17
C GLY A 229 13.67 8.25 -0.13
N SER A 230 13.41 8.99 -1.20
CA SER A 230 13.29 8.42 -2.55
C SER A 230 14.61 7.86 -3.04
N GLU A 231 14.56 6.93 -4.00
CA GLU A 231 15.77 6.37 -4.60
C GLU A 231 16.56 7.41 -5.43
N ALA A 232 15.90 8.46 -5.90
CA ALA A 232 16.50 9.46 -6.77
C ALA A 232 17.19 10.59 -6.01
N THR A 233 16.59 11.08 -4.92
CA THR A 233 17.02 12.30 -4.22
C THR A 233 17.40 12.08 -2.77
N GLY A 234 17.17 10.88 -2.23
CA GLY A 234 17.34 10.61 -0.81
C GLY A 234 16.31 11.35 0.06
N LEU A 235 16.66 11.63 1.28
CA LEU A 235 15.86 12.39 2.23
C LEU A 235 15.99 13.90 2.01
N SER A 236 14.87 14.62 2.08
CA SER A 236 14.88 16.08 2.10
C SER A 236 15.49 16.64 3.40
N PRO A 237 16.02 17.89 3.37
CA PRO A 237 16.70 18.48 4.54
C PRO A 237 15.87 18.50 5.81
N ILE A 238 14.57 18.70 5.73
CA ILE A 238 13.65 18.76 6.88
C ILE A 238 13.77 17.55 7.79
N TRP A 239 14.04 16.36 7.23
CA TRP A 239 14.18 15.14 8.04
C TRP A 239 15.44 15.12 8.87
N ARG A 240 16.52 15.76 8.39
CA ARG A 240 17.76 15.91 9.16
C ARG A 240 17.59 16.86 10.34
N ASP A 241 16.79 17.91 10.14
CA ASP A 241 16.53 18.93 11.17
C ASP A 241 15.70 18.36 12.33
N VAL A 242 14.81 17.41 12.07
CA VAL A 242 13.91 16.82 13.06
C VAL A 242 14.37 15.44 13.55
N ALA A 243 15.41 14.86 12.97
CA ALA A 243 15.87 13.52 13.33
C ALA A 243 16.53 13.51 14.72
N HIS A 244 16.15 12.55 15.54
CA HIS A 244 16.85 12.24 16.80
C HIS A 244 18.16 11.49 16.52
N ALA A 245 18.18 10.71 15.45
CA ALA A 245 19.39 10.06 14.94
C ALA A 245 19.33 9.94 13.41
N VAL A 246 20.51 10.03 12.77
CA VAL A 246 20.70 9.70 11.35
C VAL A 246 21.54 8.42 11.29
N ALA A 247 20.96 7.36 10.73
CA ALA A 247 21.61 6.05 10.64
C ALA A 247 21.91 5.63 9.20
N ALA A 248 23.05 5.01 8.99
CA ALA A 248 23.45 4.40 7.74
C ALA A 248 23.50 2.86 7.87
N ILE A 249 23.01 2.16 6.85
CA ILE A 249 23.30 0.75 6.68
C ILE A 249 24.75 0.64 6.15
N PRO A 250 25.69 0.00 6.87
CA PRO A 250 27.04 -0.13 6.39
C PRO A 250 27.12 -0.88 5.07
N MET A 251 27.85 -0.33 4.13
CA MET A 251 28.06 -0.90 2.79
C MET A 251 29.55 -0.98 2.47
N THR A 252 29.91 -1.89 1.57
CA THR A 252 31.27 -1.96 1.04
C THR A 252 31.58 -0.77 0.15
N PRO A 253 32.83 -0.31 0.07
CA PRO A 253 33.24 0.78 -0.82
C PRO A 253 32.78 0.54 -2.26
N GLY A 254 32.26 1.59 -2.92
CA GLY A 254 31.76 1.53 -4.29
C GLY A 254 30.27 1.21 -4.45
N MET A 255 29.54 0.99 -3.33
CA MET A 255 28.08 0.88 -3.33
C MET A 255 27.47 2.13 -2.68
N ASP A 256 26.61 2.83 -3.43
CA ASP A 256 26.03 4.10 -2.98
C ASP A 256 24.70 3.88 -2.20
N SER A 257 23.93 2.85 -2.53
CA SER A 257 22.65 2.57 -1.87
C SER A 257 22.17 1.13 -2.09
N LEU A 258 21.26 0.68 -1.22
CA LEU A 258 20.43 -0.51 -1.41
C LEU A 258 19.08 -0.13 -1.99
N ASN A 259 18.39 -1.11 -2.58
CA ASN A 259 16.97 -0.94 -2.91
C ASN A 259 16.19 -0.51 -1.66
N LEU A 260 15.25 0.42 -1.80
CA LEU A 260 14.48 0.98 -0.69
C LEU A 260 13.84 -0.09 0.20
N SER A 261 13.17 -1.10 -0.39
CA SER A 261 12.51 -2.14 0.39
C SER A 261 13.49 -3.04 1.15
N VAL A 262 14.70 -3.21 0.63
CA VAL A 262 15.80 -3.91 1.32
C VAL A 262 16.30 -3.07 2.49
N SER A 263 16.49 -1.76 2.30
CA SER A 263 16.89 -0.85 3.39
C SER A 263 15.88 -0.86 4.54
N VAL A 264 14.59 -0.79 4.21
CA VAL A 264 13.51 -0.90 5.21
C VAL A 264 13.58 -2.22 5.96
N ALA A 265 13.82 -3.34 5.25
CA ALA A 265 13.93 -4.66 5.88
C ALA A 265 15.09 -4.71 6.87
N VAL A 266 16.28 -4.27 6.47
CA VAL A 266 17.47 -4.26 7.34
C VAL A 266 17.21 -3.44 8.60
N VAL A 267 16.65 -2.24 8.48
CA VAL A 267 16.39 -1.35 9.62
C VAL A 267 15.33 -1.95 10.55
N LEU A 268 14.20 -2.40 10.03
CA LEU A 268 13.13 -2.96 10.86
C LEU A 268 13.56 -4.22 11.60
N TYR A 269 14.30 -5.12 10.95
CA TYR A 269 14.77 -6.35 11.59
C TYR A 269 15.88 -6.09 12.60
N GLU A 270 16.74 -5.08 12.40
CA GLU A 270 17.69 -4.66 13.42
C GLU A 270 16.99 -4.10 14.66
N LEU A 271 15.97 -3.24 14.47
CA LEU A 271 15.19 -2.73 15.59
C LEU A 271 14.38 -3.83 16.31
N LEU A 272 13.86 -4.80 15.54
CA LEU A 272 13.19 -5.97 16.11
C LEU A 272 14.17 -6.80 16.96
N ARG A 273 15.38 -7.08 16.45
CA ARG A 273 16.43 -7.81 17.16
C ARG A 273 16.78 -7.15 18.49
N ARG A 274 16.90 -5.83 18.53
CA ARG A 274 17.18 -5.07 19.76
C ARG A 274 16.07 -5.24 20.79
N GLY A 275 14.82 -5.10 20.38
CA GLY A 275 13.67 -5.28 21.26
C GLY A 275 13.53 -6.71 21.82
N LEU A 276 14.03 -7.73 21.12
CA LEU A 276 14.08 -9.11 21.61
C LEU A 276 15.25 -9.36 22.58
N SER A 277 16.26 -8.49 22.58
CA SER A 277 17.48 -8.62 23.40
C SER A 277 17.40 -7.89 24.73
N GLU A 278 16.38 -7.03 24.92
CA GLU A 278 16.12 -6.39 26.21
C GLU A 278 15.31 -7.37 27.09
N PRO A 279 15.85 -7.83 28.25
CA PRO A 279 15.07 -8.64 29.19
C PRO A 279 13.91 -7.78 29.73
N ASN A 280 12.71 -8.37 29.75
CA ASN A 280 11.53 -7.80 30.41
C ASN A 280 11.79 -7.59 31.90
#